data_ccee467680e501f36b4860dbe9a56231
#
_entry.id   ccee467680e501f36b4860dbe9a56231
#
_cell.length_a   1.000
_cell.length_b   1.000
_cell.length_c   1.000
_cell.angle_alpha   90.00
_cell.angle_beta   90.00
_cell.angle_gamma   90.00
#
_symmetry.space_group_name_H-M   'P 1'
#
loop_
_entity.id
_entity.type
_entity.pdbx_description
1 polymer ?
#
loop_
_entity_poly.entity_id
_entity_poly.type
_entity_poly.pdbx_seq_one_letter_code
_entity_poly.pdbx_strand_id
1 'polypeptide(L)'
;MNERTFVLKGTICYSNSLTELSITENGYLVCEDGRCAGVFDELPEKFAGISCTDFGDELIIPGLTDLHLHAPQYTFRASGMDLELLDWLNTYTFPQEARYENTEFAKEAYSVFAEDMKKSPNTRACIFGTLHVPATKILMEQLDKTGIKAMVGKVNMDRNGSPQLQEESAQASADATVQWIKDTLDKFENVKPILTPRFTPSCSDALMEKLSEIQKKYHLPMQSHLSENFGEIAWVKELCPNTHFYGEAYSQFDLFGGDCPTIMAHCVHSSNEEIALMKKQGVYIAHCPQSNTNLSSGISPARRYLDEGLHIGLGSDIAGGTSVSILRAMADAIQVSKLYWRLVDSSMKPLTVEEAFYMGTEGGGSFFGKVGSFKEGYEFDAVVLNDSTIPTPLKLSPRDRLERLIYLSDDRNITAKYVAGRKIL
;
A
#
# COMPACT_ATOMS: atom_id res chain seq x y z
N MET A 1 12.50 -21.49 -23.96
CA MET A 1 11.73 -20.23 -23.97
C MET A 1 11.85 -19.64 -22.58
N ASN A 2 12.03 -18.33 -22.47
CA ASN A 2 12.10 -17.67 -21.18
C ASN A 2 10.71 -17.79 -20.51
N GLU A 3 10.63 -18.30 -19.29
CA GLU A 3 9.37 -18.53 -18.56
C GLU A 3 8.57 -17.22 -18.32
N ARG A 4 9.19 -16.04 -18.57
CA ARG A 4 8.56 -14.72 -18.40
C ARG A 4 8.14 -14.07 -19.74
N THR A 5 8.07 -14.83 -20.84
CA THR A 5 7.59 -14.33 -22.13
C THR A 5 6.37 -15.13 -22.55
N PHE A 6 5.20 -14.48 -22.53
CA PHE A 6 3.89 -15.08 -22.80
C PHE A 6 2.85 -14.02 -23.18
N VAL A 7 1.70 -14.47 -23.63
CA VAL A 7 0.55 -13.63 -24.00
C VAL A 7 -0.65 -14.01 -23.13
N LEU A 8 -1.36 -12.99 -22.64
CA LEU A 8 -2.69 -13.14 -22.03
C LEU A 8 -3.72 -12.55 -22.99
N LYS A 9 -4.84 -13.24 -23.20
CA LYS A 9 -5.94 -12.75 -24.02
C LYS A 9 -7.19 -12.64 -23.17
N GLY A 10 -7.93 -11.51 -23.29
CA GLY A 10 -9.13 -11.23 -22.54
C GLY A 10 -9.63 -9.79 -22.73
N THR A 11 -10.45 -9.30 -21.82
CA THR A 11 -10.84 -7.89 -21.78
C THR A 11 -9.85 -7.11 -20.92
N ILE A 12 -8.97 -6.35 -21.56
CA ILE A 12 -7.86 -5.65 -20.89
C ILE A 12 -8.29 -4.24 -20.52
N CYS A 13 -8.11 -3.86 -19.25
CA CYS A 13 -8.50 -2.55 -18.75
C CYS A 13 -7.38 -1.98 -17.84
N TYR A 14 -6.87 -0.78 -18.14
CA TYR A 14 -5.86 -0.08 -17.35
C TYR A 14 -6.01 1.44 -17.47
N SER A 15 -5.40 2.19 -16.57
CA SER A 15 -5.41 3.66 -16.60
C SER A 15 -4.55 4.18 -17.75
N ASN A 16 -5.16 4.89 -18.70
CA ASN A 16 -4.44 5.68 -19.69
C ASN A 16 -3.89 6.97 -19.06
N SER A 17 -4.71 7.59 -18.21
CA SER A 17 -4.38 8.76 -17.39
C SER A 17 -5.11 8.68 -16.04
N LEU A 18 -4.98 9.71 -15.21
CA LEU A 18 -5.73 9.83 -13.95
C LEU A 18 -7.24 9.67 -14.12
N THR A 19 -7.81 10.16 -15.21
CA THR A 19 -9.27 10.27 -15.41
C THR A 19 -9.78 9.43 -16.56
N GLU A 20 -8.93 8.62 -17.21
CA GLU A 20 -9.29 7.88 -18.42
C GLU A 20 -8.80 6.45 -18.37
N LEU A 21 -9.68 5.50 -18.70
CA LEU A 21 -9.36 4.09 -18.88
C LEU A 21 -9.05 3.78 -20.36
N SER A 22 -8.03 2.96 -20.59
CA SER A 22 -7.84 2.24 -21.84
C SER A 22 -8.48 0.87 -21.71
N ILE A 23 -9.36 0.51 -22.65
CA ILE A 23 -10.09 -0.76 -22.66
C ILE A 23 -9.95 -1.40 -24.03
N THR A 24 -9.50 -2.67 -24.05
CA THR A 24 -9.39 -3.49 -25.25
C THR A 24 -10.12 -4.81 -25.02
N GLU A 25 -11.30 -4.97 -25.66
CA GLU A 25 -12.08 -6.20 -25.57
C GLU A 25 -11.48 -7.28 -26.46
N ASN A 26 -11.41 -8.54 -25.98
CA ASN A 26 -10.80 -9.66 -26.67
C ASN A 26 -9.36 -9.37 -27.19
N GLY A 27 -8.64 -8.51 -26.46
CA GLY A 27 -7.28 -8.06 -26.78
C GLY A 27 -6.18 -8.98 -26.27
N TYR A 28 -4.97 -8.66 -26.67
CA TYR A 28 -3.76 -9.37 -26.31
C TYR A 28 -2.83 -8.50 -25.48
N LEU A 29 -2.54 -8.94 -24.26
CA LEU A 29 -1.54 -8.35 -23.38
C LEU A 29 -0.26 -9.19 -23.42
N VAL A 30 0.83 -8.59 -23.84
CA VAL A 30 2.10 -9.31 -24.05
C VAL A 30 3.07 -8.99 -22.91
N CYS A 31 3.56 -10.06 -22.28
CA CYS A 31 4.71 -10.03 -21.40
C CYS A 31 5.97 -10.47 -22.16
N GLU A 32 7.01 -9.67 -22.13
CA GLU A 32 8.33 -10.00 -22.66
C GLU A 32 9.38 -9.78 -21.57
N ASP A 33 10.06 -10.84 -21.16
CA ASP A 33 11.08 -10.84 -20.10
C ASP A 33 10.61 -10.22 -18.76
N GLY A 34 9.33 -10.39 -18.42
CA GLY A 34 8.76 -9.88 -17.19
C GLY A 34 8.31 -8.41 -17.26
N ARG A 35 8.31 -7.82 -18.46
CA ARG A 35 7.82 -6.47 -18.72
C ARG A 35 6.66 -6.48 -19.70
N CYS A 36 5.81 -5.46 -19.62
CA CYS A 36 4.75 -5.25 -20.59
C CYS A 36 5.35 -4.80 -21.94
N ALA A 37 5.10 -5.58 -23.00
CA ALA A 37 5.47 -5.21 -24.36
C ALA A 37 4.35 -4.46 -25.10
N GLY A 38 3.15 -4.39 -24.50
CA GLY A 38 2.01 -3.65 -25.00
C GLY A 38 0.69 -4.42 -24.93
N VAL A 39 -0.37 -3.69 -25.23
CA VAL A 39 -1.76 -4.19 -25.39
C VAL A 39 -2.13 -4.03 -26.87
N PHE A 40 -2.71 -5.06 -27.48
CA PHE A 40 -2.98 -5.12 -28.91
C PHE A 40 -4.38 -5.67 -29.19
N ASP A 41 -5.10 -5.12 -30.18
CA ASP A 41 -6.35 -5.68 -30.70
C ASP A 41 -6.08 -6.98 -31.48
N GLU A 42 -4.98 -7.05 -32.22
CA GLU A 42 -4.48 -8.22 -32.95
C GLU A 42 -3.05 -8.51 -32.55
N LEU A 43 -2.74 -9.79 -32.29
CA LEU A 43 -1.39 -10.18 -31.88
C LEU A 43 -0.35 -9.89 -32.97
N PRO A 44 0.64 -9.01 -32.74
CA PRO A 44 1.68 -8.73 -33.74
C PRO A 44 2.46 -9.98 -34.15
N GLU A 45 2.83 -10.07 -35.42
CA GLU A 45 3.51 -11.24 -36.00
C GLU A 45 4.81 -11.62 -35.23
N LYS A 46 5.52 -10.62 -34.70
CA LYS A 46 6.74 -10.86 -33.87
C LYS A 46 6.47 -11.69 -32.62
N PHE A 47 5.24 -11.78 -32.16
CA PHE A 47 4.82 -12.58 -31.03
C PHE A 47 4.08 -13.88 -31.42
N ALA A 48 4.00 -14.19 -32.71
CA ALA A 48 3.39 -15.41 -33.20
C ALA A 48 4.13 -16.64 -32.64
N GLY A 49 3.37 -17.64 -32.17
CA GLY A 49 3.94 -18.87 -31.58
C GLY A 49 4.40 -18.77 -30.13
N ILE A 50 4.29 -17.61 -29.48
CA ILE A 50 4.45 -17.49 -28.01
C ILE A 50 3.23 -18.09 -27.31
N SER A 51 3.45 -18.71 -26.14
CA SER A 51 2.38 -19.29 -25.34
C SER A 51 1.32 -18.23 -25.00
N CYS A 52 0.07 -18.49 -25.35
CA CYS A 52 -1.07 -17.60 -25.10
C CYS A 52 -2.07 -18.31 -24.17
N THR A 53 -2.42 -17.65 -23.08
CA THR A 53 -3.52 -18.06 -22.20
C THR A 53 -4.76 -17.20 -22.52
N ASP A 54 -5.84 -17.85 -22.99
CA ASP A 54 -7.10 -17.17 -23.29
C ASP A 54 -8.04 -17.26 -22.09
N PHE A 55 -8.39 -16.11 -21.52
CA PHE A 55 -9.32 -15.95 -20.40
C PHE A 55 -10.76 -15.61 -20.85
N GLY A 56 -11.01 -15.70 -22.17
CA GLY A 56 -12.33 -15.35 -22.71
C GLY A 56 -12.66 -13.88 -22.51
N ASP A 57 -13.78 -13.62 -21.83
CA ASP A 57 -14.26 -12.26 -21.55
C ASP A 57 -13.88 -11.74 -20.14
N GLU A 58 -13.09 -12.49 -19.35
CA GLU A 58 -12.62 -12.06 -18.05
C GLU A 58 -11.82 -10.75 -18.16
N LEU A 59 -11.90 -9.92 -17.10
CA LEU A 59 -11.17 -8.66 -17.06
C LEU A 59 -9.73 -8.89 -16.62
N ILE A 60 -8.79 -8.36 -17.40
CA ILE A 60 -7.37 -8.33 -17.07
C ILE A 60 -7.01 -6.90 -16.69
N ILE A 61 -6.63 -6.68 -15.43
CA ILE A 61 -6.24 -5.38 -14.90
C ILE A 61 -4.79 -5.39 -14.42
N PRO A 62 -4.11 -4.23 -14.31
CA PRO A 62 -2.83 -4.16 -13.62
C PRO A 62 -2.94 -4.65 -12.20
N GLY A 63 -1.86 -5.23 -11.69
CA GLY A 63 -1.77 -5.59 -10.28
C GLY A 63 -1.97 -4.38 -9.37
N LEU A 64 -2.63 -4.58 -8.24
CA LEU A 64 -2.94 -3.50 -7.31
C LEU A 64 -1.80 -3.30 -6.31
N THR A 65 -1.66 -2.06 -5.84
CA THR A 65 -0.62 -1.65 -4.90
C THR A 65 -1.25 -1.17 -3.59
N ASP A 66 -0.84 -1.79 -2.48
CA ASP A 66 -1.19 -1.39 -1.13
C ASP A 66 -0.01 -0.61 -0.51
N LEU A 67 -0.16 0.71 -0.33
CA LEU A 67 0.92 1.56 0.17
C LEU A 67 1.05 1.55 1.69
N HIS A 68 0.10 0.98 2.43
CA HIS A 68 0.14 1.02 3.88
C HIS A 68 -0.73 -0.07 4.51
N LEU A 69 -0.10 -0.93 5.31
CA LEU A 69 -0.76 -1.91 6.17
C LEU A 69 0.19 -2.44 7.26
N HIS A 70 -0.39 -3.00 8.33
CA HIS A 70 0.33 -3.57 9.46
C HIS A 70 0.12 -5.09 9.53
N ALA A 71 1.11 -5.88 9.12
CA ALA A 71 1.02 -7.34 9.16
C ALA A 71 0.76 -7.92 10.57
N PRO A 72 1.36 -7.38 11.67
CA PRO A 72 1.08 -7.88 13.02
C PRO A 72 -0.37 -7.68 13.47
N GLN A 73 -1.11 -6.78 12.85
CA GLN A 73 -2.50 -6.49 13.22
C GLN A 73 -3.52 -7.37 12.50
N TYR A 74 -3.07 -8.16 11.52
CA TYR A 74 -3.95 -8.97 10.70
C TYR A 74 -4.84 -9.93 11.49
N THR A 75 -4.32 -10.51 12.58
CA THR A 75 -5.01 -11.52 13.38
C THR A 75 -6.21 -11.00 14.18
N PHE A 76 -6.28 -9.70 14.45
CA PHE A 76 -7.37 -9.07 15.20
C PHE A 76 -8.18 -8.05 14.39
N ARG A 77 -8.03 -8.05 13.05
CA ARG A 77 -8.80 -7.15 12.19
C ARG A 77 -10.31 -7.24 12.49
N ALA A 78 -11.00 -6.13 12.36
CA ALA A 78 -12.42 -5.97 12.70
C ALA A 78 -12.74 -6.12 14.20
N SER A 79 -11.77 -5.93 15.10
CA SER A 79 -11.97 -5.92 16.53
C SER A 79 -11.81 -4.50 17.11
N GLY A 80 -12.73 -4.07 17.98
CA GLY A 80 -12.68 -2.76 18.61
C GLY A 80 -13.00 -1.58 17.68
N MET A 81 -13.78 -1.81 16.63
CA MET A 81 -14.13 -0.79 15.61
C MET A 81 -15.11 0.28 16.11
N ASP A 82 -15.45 0.27 17.38
CA ASP A 82 -16.23 1.28 18.09
C ASP A 82 -15.37 2.24 18.93
N LEU A 83 -14.03 2.13 18.82
CA LEU A 83 -13.07 2.96 19.53
C LEU A 83 -12.43 3.99 18.59
N GLU A 84 -12.00 5.12 19.17
CA GLU A 84 -11.09 6.06 18.49
C GLU A 84 -9.65 5.53 18.47
N LEU A 85 -8.82 6.11 17.59
CA LEU A 85 -7.44 5.68 17.32
C LEU A 85 -6.63 5.41 18.60
N LEU A 86 -6.48 6.38 19.49
CA LEU A 86 -5.57 6.24 20.64
C LEU A 86 -6.07 5.20 21.65
N ASP A 87 -7.39 5.12 21.84
CA ASP A 87 -8.01 4.10 22.70
C ASP A 87 -7.88 2.71 22.08
N TRP A 88 -8.07 2.59 20.76
CA TRP A 88 -7.90 1.35 20.03
C TRP A 88 -6.44 0.86 20.04
N LEU A 89 -5.47 1.77 19.86
CA LEU A 89 -4.06 1.44 19.95
C LEU A 89 -3.70 0.83 21.31
N ASN A 90 -4.15 1.45 22.39
CA ASN A 90 -3.86 1.00 23.76
C ASN A 90 -4.59 -0.28 24.15
N THR A 91 -5.86 -0.46 23.71
CA THR A 91 -6.73 -1.56 24.13
C THR A 91 -6.49 -2.84 23.32
N TYR A 92 -6.32 -2.72 21.99
CA TYR A 92 -6.18 -3.85 21.09
C TYR A 92 -4.78 -3.95 20.46
N THR A 93 -4.30 -2.88 19.85
CA THR A 93 -3.14 -2.95 18.96
C THR A 93 -1.85 -3.31 19.70
N PHE A 94 -1.47 -2.52 20.67
CA PHE A 94 -0.21 -2.73 21.38
C PHE A 94 -0.15 -4.08 22.12
N PRO A 95 -1.22 -4.53 22.83
CA PRO A 95 -1.23 -5.85 23.43
C PRO A 95 -1.09 -7.00 22.44
N GLN A 96 -1.68 -6.89 21.26
CA GLN A 96 -1.58 -7.94 20.24
C GLN A 96 -0.25 -7.93 19.50
N GLU A 97 0.28 -6.74 19.17
CA GLU A 97 1.60 -6.63 18.54
C GLU A 97 2.73 -7.12 19.46
N ALA A 98 2.61 -6.94 20.78
CA ALA A 98 3.58 -7.46 21.76
C ALA A 98 3.74 -9.00 21.69
N ARG A 99 2.71 -9.74 21.27
CA ARG A 99 2.76 -11.21 21.14
C ARG A 99 3.77 -11.70 20.11
N TYR A 100 4.19 -10.83 19.17
CA TYR A 100 5.15 -11.18 18.13
C TYR A 100 6.59 -11.29 18.64
N GLU A 101 6.86 -11.02 19.92
CA GLU A 101 8.08 -11.45 20.60
C GLU A 101 8.21 -12.99 20.56
N ASN A 102 7.09 -13.71 20.62
CA ASN A 102 7.03 -15.15 20.44
C ASN A 102 7.09 -15.51 18.94
N THR A 103 8.21 -16.09 18.52
CA THR A 103 8.44 -16.46 17.11
C THR A 103 7.54 -17.56 16.59
N GLU A 104 7.03 -18.47 17.43
CA GLU A 104 6.09 -19.51 16.99
C GLU A 104 4.72 -18.90 16.69
N PHE A 105 4.25 -17.97 17.56
CA PHE A 105 3.07 -17.17 17.27
C PHE A 105 3.24 -16.35 15.98
N ALA A 106 4.40 -15.70 15.80
CA ALA A 106 4.69 -14.94 14.60
C ALA A 106 4.65 -15.79 13.33
N LYS A 107 5.19 -17.02 13.36
CA LYS A 107 5.14 -17.95 12.22
C LYS A 107 3.70 -18.30 11.83
N GLU A 108 2.86 -18.64 12.80
CA GLU A 108 1.46 -18.98 12.56
C GLU A 108 0.68 -17.77 12.01
N ALA A 109 0.75 -16.64 12.69
CA ALA A 109 0.06 -15.43 12.31
C ALA A 109 0.45 -14.92 10.91
N TYR A 110 1.75 -14.85 10.63
CA TYR A 110 2.23 -14.39 9.32
C TYR A 110 2.01 -15.40 8.20
N SER A 111 1.87 -16.71 8.51
CA SER A 111 1.46 -17.71 7.51
C SER A 111 0.07 -17.42 6.98
N VAL A 112 -0.88 -17.13 7.88
CA VAL A 112 -2.25 -16.77 7.49
C VAL A 112 -2.26 -15.46 6.68
N PHE A 113 -1.55 -14.44 7.17
CA PHE A 113 -1.45 -13.15 6.48
C PHE A 113 -0.87 -13.29 5.07
N ALA A 114 0.25 -14.00 4.92
CA ALA A 114 0.94 -14.15 3.64
C ALA A 114 0.07 -14.93 2.62
N GLU A 115 -0.66 -15.96 3.06
CA GLU A 115 -1.57 -16.71 2.20
C GLU A 115 -2.74 -15.86 1.71
N ASP A 116 -3.33 -15.02 2.57
CA ASP A 116 -4.42 -14.14 2.18
C ASP A 116 -3.91 -12.98 1.27
N MET A 117 -2.71 -12.47 1.52
CA MET A 117 -2.06 -11.53 0.60
C MET A 117 -1.82 -12.16 -0.78
N LYS A 118 -1.43 -13.43 -0.84
CA LYS A 118 -1.28 -14.17 -2.10
C LYS A 118 -2.60 -14.27 -2.87
N LYS A 119 -3.72 -14.47 -2.18
CA LYS A 119 -5.07 -14.57 -2.77
C LYS A 119 -5.68 -13.21 -3.10
N SER A 120 -5.24 -12.13 -2.46
CA SER A 120 -5.73 -10.77 -2.72
C SER A 120 -5.38 -10.27 -4.12
N PRO A 121 -6.00 -9.20 -4.64
CA PRO A 121 -5.64 -8.61 -5.93
C PRO A 121 -4.34 -7.80 -5.90
N ASN A 122 -3.72 -7.66 -4.71
CA ASN A 122 -2.50 -6.86 -4.57
C ASN A 122 -1.29 -7.62 -5.09
N THR A 123 -0.46 -6.97 -5.89
CA THR A 123 0.82 -7.48 -6.38
C THR A 123 2.00 -6.82 -5.68
N ARG A 124 1.77 -5.62 -5.12
CA ARG A 124 2.75 -4.81 -4.39
C ARG A 124 2.19 -4.37 -3.06
N ALA A 125 3.05 -4.31 -2.03
CA ALA A 125 2.66 -3.79 -0.71
C ALA A 125 3.83 -3.17 0.05
N CYS A 126 3.53 -2.07 0.80
CA CYS A 126 4.41 -1.49 1.81
C CYS A 126 3.85 -1.84 3.19
N ILE A 127 4.63 -2.58 3.99
CA ILE A 127 4.13 -3.33 5.14
C ILE A 127 4.91 -2.95 6.40
N PHE A 128 4.18 -2.52 7.43
CA PHE A 128 4.72 -2.43 8.79
C PHE A 128 4.82 -3.84 9.38
N GLY A 129 6.02 -4.24 9.78
CA GLY A 129 6.27 -5.40 10.60
C GLY A 129 6.13 -5.08 12.08
N THR A 130 6.98 -5.67 12.89
CA THR A 130 7.08 -5.39 14.33
C THR A 130 8.49 -4.89 14.69
N LEU A 131 8.66 -4.38 15.91
CA LEU A 131 10.00 -4.03 16.42
C LEU A 131 10.87 -5.29 16.70
N HIS A 132 10.23 -6.45 16.86
CA HIS A 132 10.93 -7.72 17.11
C HIS A 132 11.59 -8.22 15.81
N VAL A 133 12.89 -8.06 15.68
CA VAL A 133 13.66 -8.42 14.47
C VAL A 133 13.46 -9.88 14.03
N PRO A 134 13.46 -10.90 14.93
CA PRO A 134 13.20 -12.28 14.50
C PRO A 134 11.85 -12.45 13.84
N ALA A 135 10.78 -11.88 14.38
CA ALA A 135 9.43 -11.94 13.81
C ALA A 135 9.34 -11.20 12.46
N THR A 136 9.96 -10.02 12.34
CA THR A 136 9.98 -9.28 11.07
C THR A 136 10.72 -10.07 9.97
N LYS A 137 11.79 -10.79 10.31
CA LYS A 137 12.49 -11.68 9.37
C LYS A 137 11.62 -12.86 8.94
N ILE A 138 10.80 -13.43 9.83
CA ILE A 138 9.82 -14.49 9.53
C ILE A 138 8.77 -13.95 8.56
N LEU A 139 8.25 -12.73 8.78
CA LEU A 139 7.31 -12.08 7.86
C LEU A 139 7.90 -11.96 6.45
N MET A 140 9.12 -11.43 6.34
CA MET A 140 9.81 -11.26 5.06
C MET A 140 9.99 -12.59 4.34
N GLU A 141 10.39 -13.65 5.06
CA GLU A 141 10.57 -15.00 4.50
C GLU A 141 9.24 -15.58 3.98
N GLN A 142 8.16 -15.39 4.70
CA GLN A 142 6.86 -15.92 4.29
C GLN A 142 6.29 -15.18 3.09
N LEU A 143 6.41 -13.85 3.06
CA LEU A 143 5.99 -13.04 1.92
C LEU A 143 6.83 -13.35 0.66
N ASP A 144 8.14 -13.54 0.79
CA ASP A 144 9.01 -13.87 -0.34
C ASP A 144 8.57 -15.14 -1.07
N LYS A 145 8.11 -16.15 -0.31
CA LYS A 145 7.58 -17.41 -0.85
C LYS A 145 6.28 -17.25 -1.64
N THR A 146 5.52 -16.18 -1.39
CA THR A 146 4.27 -15.91 -2.13
C THR A 146 4.49 -15.40 -3.54
N GLY A 147 5.65 -14.82 -3.83
CA GLY A 147 5.96 -14.15 -5.08
C GLY A 147 5.43 -12.72 -5.18
N ILE A 148 4.73 -12.20 -4.17
CA ILE A 148 4.32 -10.79 -4.10
C ILE A 148 5.56 -9.92 -3.87
N LYS A 149 5.65 -8.78 -4.55
CA LYS A 149 6.70 -7.80 -4.28
C LYS A 149 6.30 -6.92 -3.10
N ALA A 150 7.08 -6.94 -2.02
CA ALA A 150 6.78 -6.17 -0.82
C ALA A 150 8.00 -5.38 -0.31
N MET A 151 7.72 -4.24 0.28
CA MET A 151 8.66 -3.56 1.16
C MET A 151 8.18 -3.76 2.60
N VAL A 152 9.02 -4.35 3.45
CA VAL A 152 8.69 -4.65 4.83
C VAL A 152 9.59 -3.84 5.75
N GLY A 153 9.01 -3.24 6.80
CA GLY A 153 9.73 -2.45 7.76
C GLY A 153 9.82 -3.08 9.15
N LYS A 154 11.02 -3.10 9.72
CA LYS A 154 11.19 -3.27 11.16
C LYS A 154 10.76 -1.96 11.82
N VAL A 155 9.72 -2.01 12.66
CA VAL A 155 9.18 -0.83 13.34
C VAL A 155 10.18 -0.30 14.37
N ASN A 156 10.36 1.02 14.40
CA ASN A 156 11.20 1.72 15.38
C ASN A 156 10.32 2.44 16.40
N MET A 157 10.55 2.18 17.69
CA MET A 157 9.83 2.77 18.83
C MET A 157 10.74 2.76 20.05
N ASP A 158 11.24 3.93 20.49
CA ASP A 158 12.10 4.04 21.69
C ASP A 158 11.48 4.88 22.81
N ARG A 159 10.23 5.37 22.62
CA ARG A 159 9.47 6.08 23.64
C ARG A 159 7.98 5.83 23.55
N ASN A 160 7.24 6.08 24.64
CA ASN A 160 5.78 6.07 24.73
C ASN A 160 5.11 4.76 24.31
N GLY A 161 5.84 3.66 24.28
CA GLY A 161 5.33 2.31 24.09
C GLY A 161 5.07 1.59 25.40
N SER A 162 4.40 0.42 25.35
CA SER A 162 4.39 -0.50 26.49
C SER A 162 5.79 -1.14 26.66
N PRO A 163 6.11 -1.68 27.85
CA PRO A 163 7.42 -2.32 28.08
C PRO A 163 7.78 -3.41 27.05
N GLN A 164 6.79 -4.08 26.46
CA GLN A 164 6.98 -5.13 25.46
C GLN A 164 7.04 -4.58 24.03
N LEU A 165 6.66 -3.32 23.84
CA LEU A 165 6.65 -2.62 22.54
C LEU A 165 7.42 -1.30 22.62
N GLN A 166 8.54 -1.30 23.30
CA GLN A 166 9.46 -0.18 23.30
C GLN A 166 10.89 -0.72 23.31
N GLU A 167 11.70 -0.19 22.43
CA GLU A 167 13.13 -0.51 22.39
C GLU A 167 13.84 0.22 23.53
N GLU A 168 14.91 -0.39 24.02
CA GLU A 168 15.62 0.06 25.22
C GLU A 168 16.17 1.51 25.10
N SER A 169 16.60 1.88 23.89
CA SER A 169 17.12 3.22 23.58
C SER A 169 17.14 3.47 22.07
N ALA A 170 17.34 4.74 21.69
CA ALA A 170 17.58 5.13 20.31
C ALA A 170 18.77 4.39 19.68
N GLN A 171 19.85 4.16 20.46
CA GLN A 171 21.01 3.41 19.98
C GLN A 171 20.68 1.93 19.75
N ALA A 172 19.97 1.29 20.68
CA ALA A 172 19.57 -0.11 20.54
C ALA A 172 18.66 -0.31 19.32
N SER A 173 17.70 0.59 19.11
CA SER A 173 16.83 0.59 17.94
C SER A 173 17.62 0.74 16.64
N ALA A 174 18.55 1.69 16.58
CA ALA A 174 19.39 1.91 15.41
C ALA A 174 20.29 0.70 15.10
N ASP A 175 20.94 0.12 16.11
CA ASP A 175 21.81 -1.04 15.96
C ASP A 175 21.02 -2.27 15.46
N ALA A 176 19.85 -2.52 16.05
CA ALA A 176 18.95 -3.58 15.62
C ALA A 176 18.47 -3.37 14.17
N THR A 177 18.18 -2.13 13.79
CA THR A 177 17.78 -1.77 12.42
C THR A 177 18.91 -2.01 11.43
N VAL A 178 20.14 -1.58 11.74
CA VAL A 178 21.32 -1.81 10.89
C VAL A 178 21.61 -3.31 10.74
N GLN A 179 21.50 -4.08 11.82
CA GLN A 179 21.72 -5.53 11.76
C GLN A 179 20.64 -6.20 10.91
N TRP A 180 19.37 -5.83 11.09
CA TRP A 180 18.26 -6.34 10.29
C TRP A 180 18.42 -6.01 8.80
N ILE A 181 18.82 -4.78 8.43
CA ILE A 181 19.10 -4.39 7.05
C ILE A 181 20.18 -5.29 6.45
N LYS A 182 21.33 -5.46 7.14
CA LYS A 182 22.41 -6.32 6.66
C LYS A 182 21.97 -7.76 6.44
N ASP A 183 21.07 -8.26 7.29
CA ASP A 183 20.59 -9.64 7.23
C ASP A 183 19.56 -9.85 6.10
N THR A 184 18.93 -8.80 5.59
CA THR A 184 17.73 -8.93 4.74
C THR A 184 17.83 -8.25 3.38
N LEU A 185 18.67 -7.22 3.20
CA LEU A 185 18.70 -6.38 2.01
C LEU A 185 18.86 -7.18 0.70
N ASP A 186 19.78 -8.14 0.70
CA ASP A 186 20.09 -8.98 -0.46
C ASP A 186 19.61 -10.43 -0.33
N LYS A 187 18.91 -10.76 0.79
CA LYS A 187 18.53 -12.13 1.09
C LYS A 187 17.32 -12.60 0.28
N PHE A 188 16.33 -11.72 0.08
CA PHE A 188 15.04 -12.06 -0.51
C PHE A 188 14.92 -11.51 -1.92
N GLU A 189 14.32 -12.29 -2.83
CA GLU A 189 14.09 -11.87 -4.21
C GLU A 189 12.96 -10.84 -4.30
N ASN A 190 11.86 -11.10 -3.59
CA ASN A 190 10.60 -10.37 -3.74
C ASN A 190 10.37 -9.34 -2.62
N VAL A 191 11.11 -9.42 -1.51
CA VAL A 191 10.88 -8.58 -0.34
C VAL A 191 12.12 -7.76 -0.03
N LYS A 192 11.93 -6.45 0.16
CA LYS A 192 13.01 -5.50 0.46
C LYS A 192 12.73 -4.72 1.75
N PRO A 193 13.76 -4.29 2.47
CA PRO A 193 13.58 -3.45 3.66
C PRO A 193 13.09 -2.03 3.29
N ILE A 194 12.24 -1.47 4.15
CA ILE A 194 11.83 -0.07 4.16
C ILE A 194 11.98 0.47 5.58
N LEU A 195 12.56 1.66 5.74
CA LEU A 195 12.75 2.27 7.05
C LEU A 195 11.39 2.66 7.65
N THR A 196 11.16 2.32 8.93
CA THR A 196 9.80 2.42 9.48
C THR A 196 9.81 2.98 10.92
N PRO A 197 10.11 4.28 11.12
CA PRO A 197 9.71 4.94 12.36
C PRO A 197 8.18 4.85 12.46
N ARG A 198 7.65 4.30 13.57
CA ARG A 198 6.20 4.06 13.65
C ARG A 198 5.41 5.34 13.45
N PHE A 199 5.70 6.35 14.24
CA PHE A 199 5.21 7.73 14.13
C PHE A 199 5.97 8.60 15.14
N THR A 200 5.92 9.91 14.99
CA THR A 200 6.69 10.84 15.84
C THR A 200 6.49 10.62 17.35
N PRO A 201 5.26 10.35 17.89
CA PRO A 201 5.09 10.11 19.32
C PRO A 201 5.87 8.94 19.87
N SER A 202 6.17 7.91 19.08
CA SER A 202 6.91 6.73 19.53
C SER A 202 8.42 6.76 19.23
N CYS A 203 8.91 7.80 18.55
CA CYS A 203 10.32 7.93 18.18
C CYS A 203 10.93 9.20 18.79
N SER A 204 12.00 9.06 19.58
CA SER A 204 12.72 10.21 20.10
C SER A 204 13.49 10.94 18.99
N ASP A 205 13.84 12.21 19.22
CA ASP A 205 14.67 12.98 18.29
C ASP A 205 16.02 12.29 18.05
N ALA A 206 16.62 11.73 19.12
CA ALA A 206 17.86 10.95 19.02
C ALA A 206 17.71 9.70 18.12
N LEU A 207 16.53 9.04 18.12
CA LEU A 207 16.26 7.94 17.22
C LEU A 207 16.07 8.44 15.78
N MET A 208 15.32 9.53 15.58
CA MET A 208 15.08 10.10 14.25
C MET A 208 16.40 10.55 13.58
N GLU A 209 17.34 11.16 14.33
CA GLU A 209 18.68 11.48 13.82
C GLU A 209 19.42 10.23 13.32
N LYS A 210 19.43 9.15 14.11
CA LYS A 210 20.06 7.88 13.73
C LYS A 210 19.38 7.22 12.52
N LEU A 211 18.06 7.27 12.43
CA LEU A 211 17.33 6.74 11.29
C LEU A 211 17.62 7.54 10.01
N SER A 212 17.80 8.86 10.11
CA SER A 212 18.27 9.69 8.99
C SER A 212 19.66 9.26 8.50
N GLU A 213 20.61 9.02 9.41
CA GLU A 213 21.93 8.52 9.05
C GLU A 213 21.86 7.15 8.36
N ILE A 214 21.00 6.24 8.85
CA ILE A 214 20.79 4.91 8.29
C ILE A 214 20.16 5.04 6.89
N GLN A 215 19.13 5.89 6.73
CA GLN A 215 18.48 6.13 5.44
C GLN A 215 19.48 6.59 4.39
N LYS A 216 20.29 7.61 4.71
CA LYS A 216 21.31 8.16 3.81
C LYS A 216 22.36 7.11 3.45
N LYS A 217 22.81 6.31 4.43
CA LYS A 217 23.83 5.29 4.23
C LYS A 217 23.40 4.14 3.32
N TYR A 218 22.16 3.70 3.44
CA TYR A 218 21.62 2.52 2.72
C TYR A 218 20.70 2.91 1.57
N HIS A 219 20.39 4.20 1.37
CA HIS A 219 19.44 4.72 0.38
C HIS A 219 18.08 4.02 0.43
N LEU A 220 17.56 3.82 1.66
CA LEU A 220 16.29 3.12 1.87
C LEU A 220 15.10 4.07 1.72
N PRO A 221 14.01 3.61 1.09
CA PRO A 221 12.73 4.29 1.21
C PRO A 221 12.25 4.25 2.67
N MET A 222 11.31 5.14 3.02
CA MET A 222 10.74 5.23 4.35
C MET A 222 9.22 5.21 4.32
N GLN A 223 8.60 4.74 5.39
CA GLN A 223 7.15 4.84 5.63
C GLN A 223 6.88 5.24 7.08
N SER A 224 5.83 6.03 7.29
CA SER A 224 5.35 6.43 8.61
C SER A 224 3.90 6.92 8.54
N HIS A 225 3.36 7.47 9.65
CA HIS A 225 2.02 8.05 9.77
C HIS A 225 2.11 9.58 9.85
N LEU A 226 1.10 10.28 9.34
CA LEU A 226 1.07 11.73 9.31
C LEU A 226 -0.34 12.28 9.46
N SER A 227 -0.53 13.16 10.44
CA SER A 227 -1.72 14.01 10.59
C SER A 227 -3.03 13.22 10.47
N GLU A 228 -3.09 12.06 11.14
CA GLU A 228 -4.23 11.16 11.08
C GLU A 228 -5.38 11.62 11.97
N ASN A 229 -5.09 11.90 13.25
CA ASN A 229 -6.10 12.18 14.28
C ASN A 229 -5.73 13.45 15.05
N PHE A 230 -6.75 14.21 15.51
CA PHE A 230 -6.50 15.44 16.27
C PHE A 230 -5.76 15.20 17.58
N GLY A 231 -6.04 14.08 18.28
CA GLY A 231 -5.32 13.70 19.50
C GLY A 231 -3.84 13.43 19.23
N GLU A 232 -3.54 12.72 18.15
CA GLU A 232 -2.18 12.48 17.69
C GLU A 232 -1.45 13.79 17.34
N ILE A 233 -2.08 14.68 16.57
CA ILE A 233 -1.50 15.97 16.19
C ILE A 233 -1.20 16.85 17.42
N ALA A 234 -2.12 16.89 18.38
CA ALA A 234 -1.92 17.60 19.64
C ALA A 234 -0.73 17.03 20.42
N TRP A 235 -0.60 15.71 20.47
CA TRP A 235 0.51 15.03 21.13
C TRP A 235 1.86 15.32 20.46
N VAL A 236 1.90 15.31 19.11
CA VAL A 236 3.11 15.71 18.37
C VAL A 236 3.51 17.14 18.68
N LYS A 237 2.55 18.07 18.77
CA LYS A 237 2.81 19.46 19.11
C LYS A 237 3.41 19.64 20.51
N GLU A 238 2.99 18.81 21.47
CA GLU A 238 3.57 18.79 22.82
C GLU A 238 5.02 18.26 22.80
N LEU A 239 5.27 17.19 22.05
CA LEU A 239 6.59 16.55 21.95
C LEU A 239 7.59 17.34 21.10
N CYS A 240 7.11 18.07 20.09
CA CYS A 240 7.90 18.83 19.12
C CYS A 240 7.46 20.32 19.10
N PRO A 241 7.64 21.07 20.22
CA PRO A 241 7.07 22.41 20.39
C PRO A 241 7.65 23.45 19.41
N ASN A 242 8.78 23.18 18.78
CA ASN A 242 9.44 24.07 17.83
C ASN A 242 8.96 23.87 16.38
N THR A 243 8.09 22.89 16.11
CA THR A 243 7.53 22.65 14.78
C THR A 243 6.21 23.40 14.60
N HIS A 244 5.93 23.86 13.37
CA HIS A 244 4.69 24.58 13.06
C HIS A 244 3.56 23.62 12.69
N PHE A 245 3.89 22.46 12.08
CA PHE A 245 2.98 21.40 11.70
C PHE A 245 3.67 20.04 11.81
N TYR A 246 2.92 18.95 11.78
CA TYR A 246 3.41 17.61 12.08
C TYR A 246 4.54 17.16 11.16
N GLY A 247 4.45 17.39 9.85
CA GLY A 247 5.48 16.99 8.88
C GLY A 247 6.87 17.58 9.14
N GLU A 248 6.95 18.74 9.85
CA GLU A 248 8.24 19.29 10.26
C GLU A 248 8.96 18.41 11.28
N ALA A 249 8.23 17.64 12.09
CA ALA A 249 8.83 16.67 13.02
C ALA A 249 9.63 15.57 12.32
N TYR A 250 9.37 15.30 11.05
CA TYR A 250 10.15 14.41 10.20
C TYR A 250 11.17 15.18 9.38
N SER A 251 10.77 16.31 8.76
CA SER A 251 11.61 17.03 7.82
C SER A 251 12.83 17.69 8.46
N GLN A 252 12.79 18.03 9.75
CA GLN A 252 13.96 18.53 10.49
C GLN A 252 15.10 17.50 10.57
N PHE A 253 14.80 16.22 10.35
CA PHE A 253 15.79 15.12 10.31
C PHE A 253 16.04 14.61 8.88
N ASP A 254 15.58 15.32 7.83
CA ASP A 254 15.62 14.89 6.43
C ASP A 254 14.85 13.56 6.17
N LEU A 255 13.83 13.25 6.98
CA LEU A 255 13.01 12.03 6.89
C LEU A 255 11.62 12.32 6.29
N PHE A 256 11.53 13.18 5.25
CA PHE A 256 10.25 13.60 4.68
C PHE A 256 10.33 13.74 3.15
N GLY A 257 10.69 12.67 2.44
CA GLY A 257 10.90 12.71 1.00
C GLY A 257 12.28 13.21 0.59
N GLY A 258 12.39 13.80 -0.59
CA GLY A 258 13.68 14.23 -1.16
C GLY A 258 14.38 13.06 -1.88
N ASP A 259 15.65 12.83 -1.57
CA ASP A 259 16.47 11.83 -2.26
C ASP A 259 16.00 10.37 -2.04
N CYS A 260 15.31 10.11 -0.93
CA CYS A 260 14.75 8.81 -0.62
C CYS A 260 13.21 8.85 -0.65
N PRO A 261 12.53 8.02 -1.45
CA PRO A 261 11.07 7.99 -1.49
C PRO A 261 10.47 7.72 -0.10
N THR A 262 9.46 8.50 0.25
CA THR A 262 8.81 8.41 1.56
C THR A 262 7.30 8.29 1.40
N ILE A 263 6.68 7.36 2.13
CA ILE A 263 5.22 7.22 2.26
C ILE A 263 4.79 7.78 3.60
N MET A 264 3.79 8.64 3.57
CA MET A 264 3.07 9.09 4.76
C MET A 264 1.62 8.61 4.68
N ALA A 265 1.21 7.81 5.67
CA ALA A 265 -0.14 7.29 5.73
C ALA A 265 -1.12 8.33 6.28
N HIS A 266 -2.38 8.22 5.86
CA HIS A 266 -3.57 8.97 6.27
C HIS A 266 -3.64 10.39 5.76
N CYS A 267 -2.80 11.31 6.24
CA CYS A 267 -2.82 12.74 5.86
C CYS A 267 -4.24 13.34 5.90
N VAL A 268 -4.99 13.06 6.98
CA VAL A 268 -6.41 13.47 7.11
C VAL A 268 -6.53 14.97 7.38
N HIS A 269 -5.67 15.48 8.27
CA HIS A 269 -5.73 16.85 8.78
C HIS A 269 -4.49 17.67 8.42
N SER A 270 -3.85 17.38 7.29
CA SER A 270 -2.67 18.11 6.84
C SER A 270 -2.95 19.59 6.58
N SER A 271 -2.13 20.47 7.14
CA SER A 271 -2.23 21.93 6.90
C SER A 271 -1.82 22.29 5.46
N ASN A 272 -2.11 23.54 5.05
CA ASN A 272 -1.69 24.02 3.73
C ASN A 272 -0.16 24.00 3.56
N GLU A 273 0.56 24.33 4.61
CA GLU A 273 2.02 24.34 4.66
C GLU A 273 2.57 22.92 4.59
N GLU A 274 1.94 21.97 5.28
CA GLU A 274 2.31 20.55 5.23
C GLU A 274 2.08 19.96 3.84
N ILE A 275 0.95 20.27 3.20
CA ILE A 275 0.65 19.83 1.82
C ILE A 275 1.68 20.43 0.83
N ALA A 276 2.02 21.70 0.98
CA ALA A 276 3.04 22.35 0.16
C ALA A 276 4.42 21.68 0.34
N LEU A 277 4.78 21.30 1.57
CA LEU A 277 6.01 20.59 1.86
C LEU A 277 6.00 19.18 1.26
N MET A 278 4.91 18.40 1.43
CA MET A 278 4.76 17.08 0.81
C MET A 278 4.96 17.13 -0.70
N LYS A 279 4.31 18.10 -1.37
CA LYS A 279 4.46 18.30 -2.81
C LYS A 279 5.90 18.63 -3.20
N LYS A 280 6.55 19.55 -2.50
CA LYS A 280 7.93 19.96 -2.75
C LYS A 280 8.93 18.81 -2.61
N GLN A 281 8.71 17.95 -1.63
CA GLN A 281 9.59 16.83 -1.30
C GLN A 281 9.25 15.52 -2.03
N GLY A 282 8.15 15.50 -2.81
CA GLY A 282 7.71 14.29 -3.52
C GLY A 282 7.25 13.16 -2.60
N VAL A 283 6.63 13.51 -1.46
CA VAL A 283 6.10 12.53 -0.51
C VAL A 283 4.89 11.82 -1.12
N TYR A 284 4.84 10.50 -0.95
CA TYR A 284 3.71 9.68 -1.33
C TYR A 284 2.69 9.62 -0.19
N ILE A 285 1.43 9.86 -0.50
CA ILE A 285 0.32 9.75 0.44
C ILE A 285 -0.32 8.37 0.28
N ALA A 286 -0.39 7.60 1.37
CA ALA A 286 -1.22 6.40 1.43
C ALA A 286 -2.59 6.79 2.00
N HIS A 287 -3.58 6.92 1.13
CA HIS A 287 -4.96 7.20 1.54
C HIS A 287 -5.62 5.93 2.06
N CYS A 288 -6.00 5.92 3.34
CA CYS A 288 -6.55 4.77 4.07
C CYS A 288 -8.03 5.02 4.45
N PRO A 289 -8.97 5.04 3.48
CA PRO A 289 -10.32 5.55 3.70
C PRO A 289 -11.12 4.76 4.74
N GLN A 290 -10.95 3.44 4.78
CA GLN A 290 -11.67 2.58 5.70
C GLN A 290 -11.19 2.76 7.15
N SER A 291 -9.89 2.75 7.37
CA SER A 291 -9.30 2.97 8.68
C SER A 291 -9.64 4.35 9.24
N ASN A 292 -9.47 5.41 8.43
CA ASN A 292 -9.83 6.77 8.84
C ASN A 292 -11.28 6.87 9.32
N THR A 293 -12.18 6.09 8.71
CA THR A 293 -13.60 6.03 9.11
C THR A 293 -13.77 5.20 10.38
N ASN A 294 -13.21 4.01 10.44
CA ASN A 294 -13.37 3.06 11.55
C ASN A 294 -12.81 3.61 12.87
N LEU A 295 -11.67 4.31 12.81
CA LEU A 295 -10.98 4.86 13.98
C LEU A 295 -11.34 6.31 14.26
N SER A 296 -12.40 6.82 13.63
CA SER A 296 -12.92 8.18 13.81
C SER A 296 -11.88 9.28 13.52
N SER A 297 -10.88 8.98 12.68
CA SER A 297 -9.82 9.93 12.32
C SER A 297 -10.36 11.06 11.43
N GLY A 298 -11.36 10.77 10.57
CA GLY A 298 -12.00 11.76 9.71
C GLY A 298 -11.95 11.41 8.23
N ILE A 299 -12.08 12.42 7.35
CA ILE A 299 -12.11 12.24 5.91
C ILE A 299 -10.93 13.00 5.28
N SER A 300 -9.93 12.28 4.77
CA SER A 300 -8.79 12.86 4.07
C SER A 300 -9.24 13.56 2.78
N PRO A 301 -8.69 14.77 2.45
CA PRO A 301 -9.05 15.54 1.27
C PRO A 301 -8.38 14.99 -0.01
N ALA A 302 -8.62 13.70 -0.32
CA ALA A 302 -7.96 13.01 -1.43
C ALA A 302 -8.16 13.70 -2.79
N ARG A 303 -9.33 14.33 -3.03
CA ARG A 303 -9.57 15.15 -4.22
C ARG A 303 -8.55 16.28 -4.34
N ARG A 304 -8.32 17.01 -3.24
CA ARG A 304 -7.36 18.10 -3.21
C ARG A 304 -5.95 17.63 -3.56
N TYR A 305 -5.53 16.50 -3.01
CA TYR A 305 -4.20 15.93 -3.28
C TYR A 305 -4.02 15.58 -4.76
N LEU A 306 -5.05 15.01 -5.40
CA LEU A 306 -5.04 14.74 -6.85
C LEU A 306 -5.00 16.03 -7.67
N ASP A 307 -5.86 16.99 -7.37
CA ASP A 307 -5.96 18.27 -8.11
C ASP A 307 -4.68 19.10 -7.99
N GLU A 308 -4.00 19.04 -6.85
CA GLU A 308 -2.70 19.69 -6.65
C GLU A 308 -1.52 18.86 -7.21
N GLY A 309 -1.75 17.65 -7.71
CA GLY A 309 -0.73 16.78 -8.32
C GLY A 309 0.27 16.20 -7.35
N LEU A 310 -0.16 15.87 -6.12
CA LEU A 310 0.63 15.08 -5.17
C LEU A 310 0.64 13.61 -5.56
N HIS A 311 1.69 12.89 -5.15
CA HIS A 311 1.70 11.43 -5.27
C HIS A 311 0.75 10.82 -4.25
N ILE A 312 -0.30 10.16 -4.73
CA ILE A 312 -1.29 9.53 -3.86
C ILE A 312 -1.64 8.14 -4.38
N GLY A 313 -1.67 7.18 -3.48
CA GLY A 313 -2.18 5.83 -3.70
C GLY A 313 -3.09 5.41 -2.56
N LEU A 314 -3.53 4.16 -2.57
CA LEU A 314 -4.41 3.61 -1.55
C LEU A 314 -3.63 2.74 -0.55
N GLY A 315 -4.09 2.72 0.70
CA GLY A 315 -3.67 1.82 1.74
C GLY A 315 -4.86 1.07 2.33
N SER A 316 -4.71 -0.22 2.59
CA SER A 316 -5.72 -1.02 3.29
C SER A 316 -5.73 -0.72 4.79
N ASP A 317 -4.58 -0.39 5.31
CA ASP A 317 -4.33 -0.14 6.74
C ASP A 317 -4.96 -1.19 7.65
N ILE A 318 -4.63 -2.44 7.41
CA ILE A 318 -4.96 -3.52 8.35
C ILE A 318 -4.25 -3.24 9.69
N ALA A 319 -4.97 -3.20 10.85
CA ALA A 319 -6.35 -3.62 11.04
C ALA A 319 -7.35 -2.47 11.35
N GLY A 320 -6.96 -1.21 11.21
CA GLY A 320 -7.95 -0.11 11.19
C GLY A 320 -8.88 -0.28 9.98
N GLY A 321 -8.36 -0.64 8.81
CA GLY A 321 -9.10 -1.28 7.75
C GLY A 321 -9.29 -2.79 8.00
N THR A 322 -10.32 -3.38 7.40
CA THR A 322 -10.72 -4.78 7.65
C THR A 322 -10.42 -5.73 6.50
N SER A 323 -10.09 -5.20 5.32
CA SER A 323 -9.85 -5.97 4.09
C SER A 323 -8.49 -5.61 3.49
N VAL A 324 -7.69 -6.61 3.13
CA VAL A 324 -6.44 -6.41 2.37
C VAL A 324 -6.69 -6.04 0.91
N SER A 325 -7.91 -6.12 0.41
CA SER A 325 -8.22 -5.85 -1.00
C SER A 325 -8.22 -4.35 -1.30
N ILE A 326 -7.33 -3.91 -2.17
CA ILE A 326 -7.32 -2.52 -2.66
C ILE A 326 -8.54 -2.21 -3.54
N LEU A 327 -9.23 -3.20 -4.13
CA LEU A 327 -10.55 -2.98 -4.74
C LEU A 327 -11.55 -2.45 -3.71
N ARG A 328 -11.52 -2.98 -2.47
CA ARG A 328 -12.34 -2.46 -1.39
C ARG A 328 -11.96 -1.03 -1.01
N ALA A 329 -10.67 -0.74 -0.88
CA ALA A 329 -10.20 0.61 -0.59
C ALA A 329 -10.60 1.63 -1.67
N MET A 330 -10.66 1.23 -2.96
CA MET A 330 -11.20 2.07 -4.04
C MET A 330 -12.67 2.44 -3.80
N ALA A 331 -13.52 1.46 -3.46
CA ALA A 331 -14.93 1.70 -3.16
C ALA A 331 -15.09 2.65 -1.97
N ASP A 332 -14.34 2.41 -0.89
CA ASP A 332 -14.37 3.24 0.32
C ASP A 332 -13.88 4.67 0.02
N ALA A 333 -12.82 4.84 -0.79
CA ALA A 333 -12.31 6.15 -1.21
C ALA A 333 -13.37 6.97 -1.98
N ILE A 334 -14.08 6.34 -2.92
CA ILE A 334 -15.19 6.99 -3.65
C ILE A 334 -16.30 7.38 -2.69
N GLN A 335 -16.68 6.50 -1.76
CA GLN A 335 -17.79 6.74 -0.83
C GLN A 335 -17.47 7.90 0.14
N VAL A 336 -16.28 7.89 0.77
CA VAL A 336 -15.91 8.95 1.72
C VAL A 336 -15.68 10.29 1.00
N SER A 337 -15.22 10.30 -0.25
CA SER A 337 -15.09 11.53 -1.03
C SER A 337 -16.43 12.21 -1.29
N LYS A 338 -17.52 11.42 -1.44
CA LYS A 338 -18.91 11.95 -1.55
C LYS A 338 -19.35 12.58 -0.24
N LEU A 339 -18.97 12.01 0.92
CA LEU A 339 -19.25 12.60 2.22
C LEU A 339 -18.46 13.90 2.41
N TYR A 340 -17.17 13.90 2.04
CA TYR A 340 -16.35 15.14 2.07
C TYR A 340 -17.00 16.26 1.26
N TRP A 341 -17.33 15.98 -0.01
CA TRP A 341 -18.03 16.91 -0.89
C TRP A 341 -19.32 17.45 -0.28
N ARG A 342 -20.12 16.58 0.34
CA ARG A 342 -21.45 16.96 0.85
C ARG A 342 -21.40 17.67 2.18
N LEU A 343 -20.48 17.31 3.07
CA LEU A 343 -20.49 17.72 4.48
C LEU A 343 -19.36 18.69 4.84
N VAL A 344 -18.23 18.66 4.11
CA VAL A 344 -17.02 19.43 4.45
C VAL A 344 -16.78 20.56 3.44
N ASP A 345 -16.63 20.22 2.15
CA ASP A 345 -16.33 21.21 1.10
C ASP A 345 -17.01 20.83 -0.23
N SER A 346 -18.07 21.58 -0.58
CA SER A 346 -18.84 21.37 -1.81
C SER A 346 -18.09 21.73 -3.09
N SER A 347 -16.95 22.35 -3.03
CA SER A 347 -16.07 22.62 -4.18
C SER A 347 -15.23 21.38 -4.57
N MET A 348 -14.96 20.49 -3.62
CA MET A 348 -14.16 19.27 -3.79
C MET A 348 -15.01 18.14 -4.37
N LYS A 349 -15.09 18.04 -5.70
CA LYS A 349 -15.89 16.99 -6.39
C LYS A 349 -15.51 15.58 -5.90
N PRO A 350 -16.48 14.66 -5.80
CA PRO A 350 -16.19 13.27 -5.47
C PRO A 350 -15.20 12.62 -6.44
N LEU A 351 -14.47 11.63 -5.96
CA LEU A 351 -13.64 10.77 -6.80
C LEU A 351 -14.49 9.95 -7.77
N THR A 352 -14.00 9.76 -8.98
CA THR A 352 -14.57 8.85 -9.97
C THR A 352 -14.00 7.45 -9.82
N VAL A 353 -14.58 6.48 -10.52
CA VAL A 353 -14.07 5.10 -10.61
C VAL A 353 -12.67 5.09 -11.22
N GLU A 354 -12.47 5.87 -12.28
CA GLU A 354 -11.19 5.99 -13.00
C GLU A 354 -10.08 6.51 -12.09
N GLU A 355 -10.36 7.54 -11.29
CA GLU A 355 -9.41 8.12 -10.35
C GLU A 355 -9.07 7.17 -9.21
N ALA A 356 -10.06 6.49 -8.62
CA ALA A 356 -9.84 5.49 -7.58
C ALA A 356 -9.05 4.28 -8.13
N PHE A 357 -9.34 3.86 -9.37
CA PHE A 357 -8.60 2.81 -10.04
C PHE A 357 -7.15 3.22 -10.33
N TYR A 358 -6.91 4.45 -10.78
CA TYR A 358 -5.57 5.00 -10.94
C TYR A 358 -4.80 4.98 -9.60
N MET A 359 -5.42 5.44 -8.50
CA MET A 359 -4.78 5.46 -7.18
C MET A 359 -4.38 4.06 -6.71
N GLY A 360 -5.20 3.04 -6.96
CA GLY A 360 -4.92 1.65 -6.57
C GLY A 360 -3.99 0.89 -7.52
N THR A 361 -3.71 1.43 -8.71
CA THR A 361 -2.85 0.84 -9.74
C THR A 361 -1.60 1.69 -9.98
N GLU A 362 -1.55 2.52 -11.05
CA GLU A 362 -0.37 3.30 -11.45
C GLU A 362 0.02 4.34 -10.40
N GLY A 363 -0.95 4.99 -9.72
CA GLY A 363 -0.70 5.99 -8.69
C GLY A 363 0.12 5.40 -7.53
N GLY A 364 -0.38 4.33 -6.90
CA GLY A 364 0.35 3.61 -5.85
C GLY A 364 1.58 2.86 -6.38
N GLY A 365 1.46 2.24 -7.57
CA GLY A 365 2.53 1.50 -8.22
C GLY A 365 3.77 2.33 -8.50
N SER A 366 3.61 3.63 -8.76
CA SER A 366 4.71 4.55 -9.06
C SER A 366 5.75 4.65 -7.93
N PHE A 367 5.40 4.31 -6.69
CA PHE A 367 6.35 4.18 -5.58
C PHE A 367 7.39 3.08 -5.83
N PHE A 368 6.99 2.03 -6.52
CA PHE A 368 7.86 0.91 -6.92
C PHE A 368 8.54 1.13 -8.28
N GLY A 369 8.33 2.27 -8.92
CA GLY A 369 8.85 2.61 -10.25
C GLY A 369 7.81 2.45 -11.35
N LYS A 370 8.16 1.84 -12.48
CA LYS A 370 7.22 1.58 -13.59
C LYS A 370 6.36 0.35 -13.28
N VAL A 371 5.35 0.51 -12.44
CA VAL A 371 4.44 -0.54 -11.94
C VAL A 371 2.99 -0.05 -11.98
N GLY A 372 2.04 -0.96 -12.06
CA GLY A 372 0.60 -0.67 -11.97
C GLY A 372 -0.03 -0.18 -13.28
N SER A 373 0.62 -0.45 -14.43
CA SER A 373 0.09 -0.10 -15.75
C SER A 373 0.51 -1.15 -16.80
N PHE A 374 -0.22 -1.19 -17.93
CA PHE A 374 0.14 -2.01 -19.11
C PHE A 374 0.81 -1.19 -20.21
N LYS A 375 1.31 -0.01 -19.90
CA LYS A 375 2.16 0.77 -20.79
C LYS A 375 3.47 0.02 -21.07
N GLU A 376 4.02 0.17 -22.26
CA GLU A 376 5.25 -0.51 -22.67
C GLU A 376 6.42 -0.22 -21.69
N GLY A 377 7.15 -1.27 -21.34
CA GLY A 377 8.30 -1.21 -20.42
C GLY A 377 7.98 -1.19 -18.93
N TYR A 378 6.69 -1.18 -18.53
CA TYR A 378 6.29 -1.38 -17.13
C TYR A 378 6.58 -2.82 -16.69
N GLU A 379 6.86 -3.05 -15.41
CA GLU A 379 6.91 -4.40 -14.86
C GLU A 379 5.55 -5.08 -15.04
N PHE A 380 5.56 -6.34 -15.45
CA PHE A 380 4.33 -7.05 -15.78
C PHE A 380 3.66 -7.59 -14.53
N ASP A 381 2.79 -6.78 -13.94
CA ASP A 381 1.89 -7.18 -12.88
C ASP A 381 0.46 -7.20 -13.40
N ALA A 382 -0.22 -8.35 -13.35
CA ALA A 382 -1.58 -8.48 -13.84
C ALA A 382 -2.45 -9.33 -12.91
N VAL A 383 -3.71 -8.95 -12.78
CA VAL A 383 -4.75 -9.70 -12.09
C VAL A 383 -5.90 -9.96 -13.06
N VAL A 384 -6.33 -11.21 -13.12
CA VAL A 384 -7.48 -11.62 -13.94
C VAL A 384 -8.69 -11.77 -13.03
N LEU A 385 -9.76 -11.09 -13.37
CA LEU A 385 -10.98 -10.99 -12.58
C LEU A 385 -12.17 -11.60 -13.32
N ASN A 386 -12.84 -12.56 -12.68
CA ASN A 386 -14.04 -13.20 -13.16
C ASN A 386 -15.27 -12.69 -12.39
N ASP A 387 -16.22 -12.10 -13.08
CA ASP A 387 -17.44 -11.55 -12.49
C ASP A 387 -18.67 -12.48 -12.60
N SER A 388 -18.48 -13.73 -13.01
CA SER A 388 -19.57 -14.73 -13.14
C SER A 388 -20.29 -15.02 -11.82
N THR A 389 -19.62 -14.80 -10.67
CA THR A 389 -20.21 -14.93 -9.33
C THR A 389 -21.04 -13.71 -8.91
N ILE A 390 -21.07 -12.65 -9.75
CA ILE A 390 -21.84 -11.42 -9.54
C ILE A 390 -22.90 -11.31 -10.66
N PRO A 391 -23.89 -12.20 -10.69
CA PRO A 391 -24.79 -12.33 -11.85
C PRO A 391 -25.64 -11.09 -12.07
N THR A 392 -25.97 -10.82 -13.34
CA THR A 392 -26.86 -9.75 -13.76
C THR A 392 -27.51 -10.13 -15.09
N PRO A 393 -28.78 -9.80 -15.32
CA PRO A 393 -29.42 -9.94 -16.63
C PRO A 393 -29.03 -8.82 -17.61
N LEU A 394 -28.30 -7.81 -17.16
CA LEU A 394 -27.90 -6.66 -17.98
C LEU A 394 -26.66 -7.00 -18.81
N LYS A 395 -26.62 -6.50 -20.05
CA LYS A 395 -25.38 -6.47 -20.83
C LYS A 395 -24.59 -5.24 -20.40
N LEU A 396 -23.49 -5.46 -19.68
CA LEU A 396 -22.66 -4.41 -19.14
C LEU A 396 -21.48 -4.10 -20.07
N SER A 397 -21.07 -2.83 -20.09
CA SER A 397 -19.78 -2.45 -20.68
C SER A 397 -18.63 -2.95 -19.80
N PRO A 398 -17.41 -3.12 -20.32
CA PRO A 398 -16.25 -3.48 -19.51
C PRO A 398 -15.99 -2.49 -18.36
N ARG A 399 -16.22 -1.21 -18.58
CA ARG A 399 -16.13 -0.17 -17.54
C ARG A 399 -17.13 -0.41 -16.41
N ASP A 400 -18.40 -0.74 -16.73
CA ASP A 400 -19.43 -1.03 -15.72
C ASP A 400 -19.11 -2.33 -14.97
N ARG A 401 -18.55 -3.34 -15.65
CA ARG A 401 -18.07 -4.58 -15.02
C ARG A 401 -16.93 -4.30 -14.03
N LEU A 402 -15.96 -3.44 -14.39
CA LEU A 402 -14.89 -3.01 -13.50
C LEU A 402 -15.47 -2.30 -12.26
N GLU A 403 -16.38 -1.36 -12.42
CA GLU A 403 -17.04 -0.68 -11.30
C GLU A 403 -17.74 -1.67 -10.37
N ARG A 404 -18.47 -2.63 -10.90
CA ARG A 404 -19.12 -3.68 -10.10
C ARG A 404 -18.10 -4.55 -9.34
N LEU A 405 -16.99 -4.92 -9.96
CA LEU A 405 -15.92 -5.67 -9.30
C LEU A 405 -15.27 -4.85 -8.18
N ILE A 406 -15.06 -3.55 -8.34
CA ILE A 406 -14.57 -2.67 -7.27
C ILE A 406 -15.50 -2.73 -6.04
N TYR A 407 -16.81 -2.74 -6.23
CA TYR A 407 -17.78 -2.70 -5.13
C TYR A 407 -18.22 -4.06 -4.59
N LEU A 408 -18.15 -5.12 -5.39
CA LEU A 408 -18.84 -6.39 -5.09
C LEU A 408 -17.92 -7.61 -5.06
N SER A 409 -16.65 -7.49 -5.51
CA SER A 409 -15.75 -8.63 -5.58
C SER A 409 -15.17 -9.03 -4.23
N ASP A 410 -14.76 -10.27 -4.16
CA ASP A 410 -13.90 -10.83 -3.13
C ASP A 410 -12.78 -11.69 -3.78
N ASP A 411 -12.03 -12.46 -2.98
CA ASP A 411 -10.92 -13.29 -3.44
C ASP A 411 -11.34 -14.39 -4.45
N ARG A 412 -12.60 -14.83 -4.41
CA ARG A 412 -13.17 -15.83 -5.35
C ARG A 412 -13.27 -15.30 -6.80
N ASN A 413 -13.24 -13.99 -6.97
CA ASN A 413 -13.27 -13.37 -8.30
C ASN A 413 -11.90 -13.34 -8.97
N ILE A 414 -10.80 -13.68 -8.26
CA ILE A 414 -9.44 -13.65 -8.80
C ILE A 414 -9.11 -15.03 -9.35
N THR A 415 -8.99 -15.14 -10.68
CA THR A 415 -8.73 -16.40 -11.37
C THR A 415 -7.27 -16.62 -11.72
N ALA A 416 -6.49 -15.55 -11.85
CA ALA A 416 -5.05 -15.61 -12.02
C ALA A 416 -4.38 -14.31 -11.54
N LYS A 417 -3.13 -14.44 -11.08
CA LYS A 417 -2.29 -13.32 -10.69
C LYS A 417 -0.86 -13.49 -11.17
N TYR A 418 -0.31 -12.43 -11.75
CA TYR A 418 1.05 -12.37 -12.27
C TYR A 418 1.80 -11.22 -11.58
N VAL A 419 3.04 -11.45 -11.16
CA VAL A 419 3.90 -10.47 -10.50
C VAL A 419 5.28 -10.51 -11.17
N ALA A 420 5.75 -9.39 -11.69
CA ALA A 420 6.99 -9.27 -12.43
C ALA A 420 7.12 -10.35 -13.52
N GLY A 421 6.01 -10.64 -14.23
CA GLY A 421 5.95 -11.64 -15.30
C GLY A 421 5.93 -13.11 -14.82
N ARG A 422 5.75 -13.37 -13.53
CA ARG A 422 5.58 -14.74 -12.99
C ARG A 422 4.16 -14.98 -12.55
N LYS A 423 3.56 -16.08 -12.96
CA LYS A 423 2.27 -16.51 -12.43
C LYS A 423 2.45 -17.01 -11.00
N ILE A 424 1.68 -16.44 -10.05
CA ILE A 424 1.73 -16.81 -8.62
C ILE A 424 0.41 -17.37 -8.09
N LEU A 425 -0.70 -17.19 -8.85
CA LEU A 425 -2.01 -17.74 -8.58
C LEU A 425 -2.64 -18.25 -9.88
#